data_162c61364a77d375295abfb040e0327a
#
_entry.id   162c61364a77d375295abfb040e0327a
#
_cell.length_a   1.000
_cell.length_b   1.000
_cell.length_c   1.000
_cell.angle_alpha   90.00
_cell.angle_beta   90.00
_cell.angle_gamma   90.00
#
_symmetry.space_group_name_H-M   'P 1'
#
loop_
_entity.id
_entity.type
_entity.pdbx_description
1 polymer ?
#
loop_
_entity_poly.entity_id
_entity_poly.type
_entity_poly.pdbx_seq_one_letter_code
_entity_poly.pdbx_strand_id
1 'polypeptide(L)'
;MSGLPILVEASGLRVLVVGGGAVATRKAKQFTQAGAVVRLVAPTLDEELEQLVLARGLAVERRPYESTDIGDAQLIVAATDDRIVNAGIARDADAGSRLLNAADHSDDGNFAMMAVHRRGPLTMGVSAGGVPAAAVRIRDVLAERFDARYGDALSDLCALRKRMIAAGEVHRWREKSPELIDAEFCDAIERGQLSARIAEWP
;
A
#
# COMPACT_ATOMS: atom_id res chain seq x y z
N MET A 1 12.72 -13.35 5.92
CA MET A 1 12.49 -12.97 4.49
C MET A 1 13.33 -11.74 4.15
N SER A 2 14.27 -11.83 3.21
CA SER A 2 14.91 -10.63 2.65
C SER A 2 14.06 -10.18 1.46
N GLY A 3 13.10 -9.24 1.71
CA GLY A 3 12.17 -8.78 0.69
C GLY A 3 12.66 -7.51 0.00
N LEU A 4 12.33 -7.34 -1.28
CA LEU A 4 12.49 -6.09 -2.01
C LEU A 4 11.30 -5.17 -1.73
N PRO A 5 11.48 -3.98 -1.11
CA PRO A 5 10.39 -3.04 -0.95
C PRO A 5 10.05 -2.40 -2.30
N ILE A 6 8.79 -2.47 -2.68
CA ILE A 6 8.24 -1.86 -3.89
C ILE A 6 6.97 -1.08 -3.56
N LEU A 7 6.69 -0.03 -4.31
CA LEU A 7 5.42 0.67 -4.33
C LEU A 7 4.64 0.19 -5.55
N VAL A 8 3.46 -0.39 -5.32
CA VAL A 8 2.57 -0.88 -6.38
C VAL A 8 1.44 0.13 -6.57
N GLU A 9 1.18 0.51 -7.82
CA GLU A 9 -0.03 1.26 -8.15
C GLU A 9 -1.24 0.33 -8.01
N ALA A 10 -2.13 0.68 -7.09
CA ALA A 10 -3.25 -0.19 -6.73
C ALA A 10 -4.50 0.04 -7.58
N SER A 11 -4.57 1.14 -8.33
CA SER A 11 -5.71 1.42 -9.21
C SER A 11 -5.85 0.33 -10.26
N GLY A 12 -7.00 -0.37 -10.24
CA GLY A 12 -7.25 -1.50 -11.13
C GLY A 12 -6.53 -2.81 -10.80
N LEU A 13 -5.72 -2.87 -9.73
CA LEU A 13 -5.14 -4.12 -9.24
C LEU A 13 -6.26 -5.07 -8.78
N ARG A 14 -6.32 -6.27 -9.36
CA ARG A 14 -7.33 -7.27 -9.01
C ARG A 14 -6.85 -8.11 -7.83
N VAL A 15 -7.59 -8.01 -6.74
CA VAL A 15 -7.26 -8.65 -5.46
C VAL A 15 -8.36 -9.64 -5.08
N LEU A 16 -7.97 -10.89 -4.84
CA LEU A 16 -8.83 -11.89 -4.22
C LEU A 16 -8.54 -11.94 -2.72
N VAL A 17 -9.56 -11.80 -1.89
CA VAL A 17 -9.47 -12.02 -0.46
C VAL A 17 -10.30 -13.25 -0.10
N VAL A 18 -9.67 -14.27 0.43
CA VAL A 18 -10.33 -15.51 0.89
C VAL A 18 -10.38 -15.51 2.41
N GLY A 19 -11.61 -15.50 2.93
CA GLY A 19 -11.90 -15.39 4.35
C GLY A 19 -12.90 -14.27 4.66
N GLY A 20 -13.60 -14.37 5.78
CA GLY A 20 -14.68 -13.45 6.13
C GLY A 20 -14.54 -12.80 7.51
N GLY A 21 -13.45 -13.06 8.25
CA GLY A 21 -13.21 -12.52 9.58
C GLY A 21 -12.42 -11.22 9.60
N ALA A 22 -12.07 -10.75 10.80
CA ALA A 22 -11.42 -9.47 11.05
C ALA A 22 -10.12 -9.21 10.24
N VAL A 23 -9.34 -10.27 9.96
CA VAL A 23 -8.13 -10.15 9.14
C VAL A 23 -8.48 -9.86 7.70
N ALA A 24 -9.44 -10.59 7.12
CA ALA A 24 -9.94 -10.37 5.77
C ALA A 24 -10.52 -8.95 5.64
N THR A 25 -11.33 -8.52 6.61
CA THR A 25 -11.91 -7.17 6.71
C THR A 25 -10.85 -6.09 6.63
N ARG A 26 -9.82 -6.19 7.49
CA ARG A 26 -8.72 -5.22 7.51
C ARG A 26 -7.99 -5.16 6.16
N LYS A 27 -7.71 -6.30 5.54
CA LYS A 27 -7.02 -6.39 4.25
C LYS A 27 -7.89 -5.85 3.12
N ALA A 28 -9.17 -6.25 3.06
CA ALA A 28 -10.11 -5.73 2.07
C ALA A 28 -10.23 -4.20 2.14
N LYS A 29 -10.32 -3.63 3.35
CA LYS A 29 -10.31 -2.17 3.56
C LYS A 29 -9.06 -1.51 2.98
N GLN A 30 -7.88 -2.03 3.28
CA GLN A 30 -6.61 -1.46 2.82
C GLN A 30 -6.53 -1.44 1.29
N PHE A 31 -6.89 -2.53 0.62
CA PHE A 31 -6.86 -2.61 -0.84
C PHE A 31 -7.93 -1.72 -1.48
N THR A 32 -9.14 -1.73 -0.94
CA THR A 32 -10.24 -0.89 -1.44
C THR A 32 -9.93 0.60 -1.30
N GLN A 33 -9.36 1.02 -0.18
CA GLN A 33 -8.91 2.41 0.04
C GLN A 33 -7.79 2.83 -0.92
N ALA A 34 -6.96 1.88 -1.34
CA ALA A 34 -5.91 2.12 -2.33
C ALA A 34 -6.42 2.12 -3.78
N GLY A 35 -7.71 1.83 -4.02
CA GLY A 35 -8.32 1.82 -5.36
C GLY A 35 -8.24 0.49 -6.09
N ALA A 36 -7.89 -0.60 -5.41
CA ALA A 36 -7.89 -1.94 -5.98
C ALA A 36 -9.32 -2.46 -6.20
N VAL A 37 -9.47 -3.34 -7.18
CA VAL A 37 -10.68 -4.11 -7.44
C VAL A 37 -10.64 -5.36 -6.55
N VAL A 38 -11.41 -5.35 -5.47
CA VAL A 38 -11.43 -6.43 -4.48
C VAL A 38 -12.60 -7.35 -4.71
N ARG A 39 -12.34 -8.66 -4.76
CA ARG A 39 -13.32 -9.74 -4.74
C ARG A 39 -13.11 -10.60 -3.49
N LEU A 40 -14.20 -11.04 -2.89
CA LEU A 40 -14.22 -11.82 -1.66
C LEU A 40 -14.77 -13.23 -1.92
N VAL A 41 -14.18 -14.22 -1.26
CA VAL A 41 -14.72 -15.59 -1.21
C VAL A 41 -14.71 -16.05 0.25
N ALA A 42 -15.88 -16.27 0.81
CA ALA A 42 -16.04 -16.79 2.17
C ALA A 42 -17.46 -17.30 2.39
N PRO A 43 -17.69 -18.39 3.15
CA PRO A 43 -19.02 -18.87 3.50
C PRO A 43 -19.83 -17.84 4.31
N THR A 44 -19.16 -17.12 5.20
CA THR A 44 -19.75 -16.08 6.07
C THR A 44 -18.81 -14.89 6.14
N LEU A 45 -19.37 -13.71 6.35
CA LEU A 45 -18.63 -12.49 6.59
C LEU A 45 -18.95 -11.96 7.99
N ASP A 46 -17.98 -11.29 8.63
CA ASP A 46 -18.27 -10.51 9.83
C ASP A 46 -19.08 -9.25 9.48
N GLU A 47 -19.70 -8.64 10.49
CA GLU A 47 -20.57 -7.49 10.30
C GLU A 47 -19.84 -6.29 9.64
N GLU A 48 -18.58 -6.07 10.02
CA GLU A 48 -17.79 -4.95 9.48
C GLU A 48 -17.46 -5.16 8.01
N LEU A 49 -17.19 -6.42 7.60
CA LEU A 49 -16.95 -6.76 6.20
C LEU A 49 -18.22 -6.67 5.36
N GLU A 50 -19.37 -7.09 5.92
CA GLU A 50 -20.66 -6.90 5.26
C GLU A 50 -20.95 -5.42 4.99
N GLN A 51 -20.70 -4.55 5.96
CA GLN A 51 -20.85 -3.12 5.79
C GLN A 51 -19.92 -2.58 4.71
N LEU A 52 -18.66 -3.05 4.65
CA LEU A 52 -17.70 -2.66 3.61
C LEU A 52 -18.18 -3.11 2.23
N VAL A 53 -18.68 -4.34 2.11
CA VAL A 53 -19.22 -4.89 0.87
C VAL A 53 -20.36 -4.01 0.34
N LEU A 54 -21.32 -3.67 1.18
CA LEU A 54 -22.45 -2.82 0.83
C LEU A 54 -22.01 -1.40 0.45
N ALA A 55 -21.12 -0.81 1.26
CA ALA A 55 -20.65 0.57 1.05
C ALA A 55 -19.82 0.76 -0.21
N ARG A 56 -19.13 -0.29 -0.67
CA ARG A 56 -18.18 -0.25 -1.80
C ARG A 56 -18.62 -1.06 -3.00
N GLY A 57 -19.73 -1.81 -2.91
CA GLY A 57 -20.23 -2.66 -3.98
C GLY A 57 -19.25 -3.79 -4.33
N LEU A 58 -18.62 -4.41 -3.33
CA LEU A 58 -17.62 -5.46 -3.58
C LEU A 58 -18.30 -6.75 -4.05
N ALA A 59 -17.67 -7.44 -5.00
CA ALA A 59 -18.10 -8.76 -5.42
C ALA A 59 -17.80 -9.80 -4.33
N VAL A 60 -18.79 -10.62 -4.00
CA VAL A 60 -18.69 -11.65 -2.94
C VAL A 60 -19.27 -12.96 -3.43
N GLU A 61 -18.49 -14.04 -3.26
CA GLU A 61 -18.95 -15.42 -3.39
C GLU A 61 -19.12 -16.02 -2.00
N ARG A 62 -20.39 -16.30 -1.60
CA ARG A 62 -20.72 -16.84 -0.25
C ARG A 62 -20.69 -18.36 -0.23
N ARG A 63 -19.51 -18.91 -0.36
CA ARG A 63 -19.21 -20.33 -0.35
C ARG A 63 -17.76 -20.60 0.04
N PRO A 64 -17.39 -21.86 0.30
CA PRO A 64 -16.00 -22.24 0.43
C PRO A 64 -15.19 -21.89 -0.82
N TYR A 65 -13.87 -21.70 -0.62
CA TYR A 65 -12.91 -21.45 -1.67
C TYR A 65 -12.78 -22.65 -2.61
N GLU A 66 -12.64 -22.36 -3.88
CA GLU A 66 -12.29 -23.32 -4.95
C GLU A 66 -11.08 -22.80 -5.73
N SER A 67 -10.23 -23.70 -6.27
CA SER A 67 -9.00 -23.30 -7.00
C SER A 67 -9.27 -22.38 -8.20
N THR A 68 -10.45 -22.51 -8.81
CA THR A 68 -10.91 -21.64 -9.89
C THR A 68 -11.12 -20.19 -9.48
N ASP A 69 -11.24 -19.92 -8.17
CA ASP A 69 -11.40 -18.56 -7.65
C ASP A 69 -10.16 -17.67 -7.84
N ILE A 70 -8.98 -18.26 -8.01
CA ILE A 70 -7.78 -17.49 -8.36
C ILE A 70 -8.05 -16.64 -9.63
N GLY A 71 -8.64 -17.23 -10.67
CA GLY A 71 -9.04 -16.52 -11.87
C GLY A 71 -7.98 -15.55 -12.40
N ASP A 72 -8.36 -14.31 -12.58
CA ASP A 72 -7.50 -13.21 -13.05
C ASP A 72 -6.90 -12.36 -11.92
N ALA A 73 -7.04 -12.77 -10.65
CA ALA A 73 -6.46 -12.07 -9.52
C ALA A 73 -4.93 -11.99 -9.63
N GLN A 74 -4.38 -10.80 -9.44
CA GLN A 74 -2.94 -10.56 -9.47
C GLN A 74 -2.32 -10.72 -8.08
N LEU A 75 -3.14 -10.49 -7.06
CA LEU A 75 -2.76 -10.55 -5.67
C LEU A 75 -3.84 -11.29 -4.88
N ILE A 76 -3.41 -12.18 -4.00
CA ILE A 76 -4.28 -13.03 -3.22
C ILE A 76 -3.98 -12.85 -1.74
N VAL A 77 -5.02 -12.81 -0.92
CA VAL A 77 -4.94 -12.80 0.53
C VAL A 77 -5.61 -14.06 1.07
N ALA A 78 -4.85 -14.96 1.67
CA ALA A 78 -5.36 -16.11 2.41
C ALA A 78 -5.55 -15.71 3.87
N ALA A 79 -6.80 -15.56 4.29
CA ALA A 79 -7.17 -15.09 5.63
C ALA A 79 -8.35 -15.88 6.22
N THR A 80 -8.33 -17.19 6.01
CA THR A 80 -9.29 -18.13 6.63
C THR A 80 -8.71 -18.68 7.93
N ASP A 81 -9.57 -19.23 8.80
CA ASP A 81 -9.17 -19.95 10.01
C ASP A 81 -8.74 -21.39 9.72
N ASP A 82 -8.96 -21.87 8.49
CA ASP A 82 -8.63 -23.23 8.07
C ASP A 82 -7.27 -23.29 7.38
N ARG A 83 -6.30 -23.91 8.04
CA ARG A 83 -4.94 -24.10 7.53
C ARG A 83 -4.89 -24.93 6.25
N ILE A 84 -5.79 -25.89 6.08
CA ILE A 84 -5.83 -26.75 4.88
C ILE A 84 -6.26 -25.92 3.69
N VAL A 85 -7.27 -25.07 3.87
CA VAL A 85 -7.74 -24.12 2.87
C VAL A 85 -6.63 -23.12 2.53
N ASN A 86 -5.98 -22.52 3.53
CA ASN A 86 -4.89 -21.56 3.31
C ASN A 86 -3.71 -22.20 2.55
N ALA A 87 -3.33 -23.44 2.89
CA ALA A 87 -2.30 -24.18 2.16
C ALA A 87 -2.73 -24.52 0.71
N GLY A 88 -4.01 -24.77 0.48
CA GLY A 88 -4.58 -24.94 -0.88
C GLY A 88 -4.44 -23.67 -1.68
N ILE A 89 -4.84 -22.52 -1.12
CA ILE A 89 -4.70 -21.19 -1.75
C ILE A 89 -3.24 -20.91 -2.09
N ALA A 90 -2.30 -21.25 -1.20
CA ALA A 90 -0.87 -21.05 -1.43
C ALA A 90 -0.35 -21.84 -2.64
N ARG A 91 -0.73 -23.12 -2.76
CA ARG A 91 -0.37 -23.95 -3.92
C ARG A 91 -0.95 -23.41 -5.22
N ASP A 92 -2.22 -22.99 -5.20
CA ASP A 92 -2.90 -22.46 -6.38
C ASP A 92 -2.32 -21.12 -6.81
N ALA A 93 -1.95 -20.26 -5.85
CA ALA A 93 -1.27 -18.99 -6.10
C ALA A 93 0.13 -19.20 -6.71
N ASP A 94 0.91 -20.15 -6.20
CA ASP A 94 2.25 -20.48 -6.70
C ASP A 94 2.17 -21.04 -8.13
N ALA A 95 1.25 -21.98 -8.38
CA ALA A 95 1.02 -22.52 -9.71
C ALA A 95 0.65 -21.43 -10.75
N GLY A 96 -0.06 -20.38 -10.32
CA GLY A 96 -0.42 -19.22 -11.13
C GLY A 96 0.63 -18.11 -11.14
N SER A 97 1.77 -18.26 -10.44
CA SER A 97 2.78 -17.20 -10.25
C SER A 97 2.18 -15.90 -9.72
N ARG A 98 1.26 -16.00 -8.75
CA ARG A 98 0.55 -14.87 -8.15
C ARG A 98 1.23 -14.39 -6.88
N LEU A 99 0.99 -13.13 -6.53
CA LEU A 99 1.40 -12.60 -5.22
C LEU A 99 0.44 -13.09 -4.15
N LEU A 100 0.97 -13.72 -3.11
CA LEU A 100 0.20 -14.24 -1.98
C LEU A 100 0.62 -13.59 -0.65
N ASN A 101 -0.35 -13.03 0.07
CA ASN A 101 -0.23 -12.68 1.46
C ASN A 101 -0.93 -13.74 2.33
N ALA A 102 -0.18 -14.59 2.99
CA ALA A 102 -0.71 -15.52 3.96
C ALA A 102 -0.81 -14.83 5.33
N ALA A 103 -2.03 -14.76 5.89
CA ALA A 103 -2.26 -13.98 7.11
C ALA A 103 -1.74 -14.65 8.37
N ASP A 104 -1.78 -16.00 8.43
CA ASP A 104 -1.40 -16.76 9.60
C ASP A 104 0.05 -17.23 9.59
N HIS A 105 0.59 -17.53 8.43
CA HIS A 105 1.96 -18.00 8.23
C HIS A 105 2.64 -17.22 7.13
N SER A 106 3.44 -16.22 7.54
CA SER A 106 4.19 -15.36 6.60
C SER A 106 5.11 -16.14 5.66
N ASP A 107 5.52 -17.35 6.04
CA ASP A 107 6.42 -18.20 5.26
C ASP A 107 5.72 -18.90 4.09
N ASP A 108 4.39 -19.04 4.14
CA ASP A 108 3.58 -19.57 3.04
C ASP A 108 3.27 -18.49 1.98
N GLY A 109 3.55 -17.22 2.27
CA GLY A 109 3.34 -16.10 1.37
C GLY A 109 4.64 -15.61 0.70
N ASN A 110 4.49 -14.95 -0.44
CA ASN A 110 5.61 -14.37 -1.19
C ASN A 110 5.64 -12.84 -1.17
N PHE A 111 4.66 -12.18 -0.53
CA PHE A 111 4.71 -10.75 -0.24
C PHE A 111 4.11 -10.42 1.14
N ALA A 112 4.58 -9.33 1.72
CA ALA A 112 4.07 -8.81 2.99
C ALA A 112 3.65 -7.35 2.85
N MET A 113 2.57 -6.97 3.56
CA MET A 113 2.16 -5.58 3.65
C MET A 113 2.93 -4.89 4.78
N MET A 114 3.49 -3.73 4.48
CA MET A 114 4.21 -2.91 5.46
C MET A 114 3.25 -2.07 6.31
N ALA A 115 3.70 -1.63 7.48
CA ALA A 115 3.07 -0.54 8.20
C ALA A 115 3.35 0.77 7.45
N VAL A 116 2.32 1.49 7.03
CA VAL A 116 2.45 2.64 6.11
C VAL A 116 2.06 3.93 6.80
N HIS A 117 2.90 4.96 6.64
CA HIS A 117 2.60 6.36 6.91
C HIS A 117 2.46 7.11 5.59
N ARG A 118 1.42 7.94 5.48
CA ARG A 118 1.17 8.79 4.29
C ARG A 118 0.86 10.21 4.70
N ARG A 119 1.48 11.18 3.99
CA ARG A 119 1.13 12.61 4.03
C ARG A 119 1.28 13.18 2.62
N GLY A 120 0.16 13.52 1.98
CA GLY A 120 0.19 13.94 0.58
C GLY A 120 0.96 12.94 -0.29
N PRO A 121 1.96 13.40 -1.07
CA PRO A 121 2.78 12.54 -1.91
C PRO A 121 3.75 11.63 -1.15
N LEU A 122 4.05 11.93 0.13
CA LEU A 122 4.96 11.13 0.93
C LEU A 122 4.33 9.78 1.27
N THR A 123 5.02 8.71 0.98
CA THR A 123 4.68 7.36 1.44
C THR A 123 5.91 6.71 2.06
N MET A 124 5.79 6.24 3.28
CA MET A 124 6.84 5.53 4.02
C MET A 124 6.32 4.18 4.46
N GLY A 125 7.01 3.11 4.10
CA GLY A 125 6.69 1.74 4.51
C GLY A 125 7.71 1.21 5.51
N VAL A 126 7.24 0.61 6.59
CA VAL A 126 8.09 -0.02 7.62
C VAL A 126 7.80 -1.51 7.68
N SER A 127 8.85 -2.31 7.58
CA SER A 127 8.83 -3.75 7.83
C SER A 127 9.84 -4.07 8.94
N ALA A 128 9.48 -4.96 9.85
CA ALA A 128 10.29 -5.32 11.00
C ALA A 128 10.44 -6.85 11.14
N GLY A 129 10.87 -7.51 10.05
CA GLY A 129 11.29 -8.92 10.09
C GLY A 129 10.23 -9.90 10.59
N GLY A 130 8.93 -9.66 10.32
CA GLY A 130 7.85 -10.52 10.80
C GLY A 130 7.28 -10.12 12.18
N VAL A 131 7.65 -8.94 12.71
CA VAL A 131 7.12 -8.40 13.97
C VAL A 131 6.22 -7.17 13.68
N PRO A 132 4.91 -7.36 13.37
CA PRO A 132 4.03 -6.27 12.93
C PRO A 132 3.91 -5.13 13.96
N ALA A 133 3.86 -5.47 15.26
CA ALA A 133 3.76 -4.48 16.33
C ALA A 133 4.97 -3.54 16.38
N ALA A 134 6.19 -4.06 16.13
CA ALA A 134 7.39 -3.25 16.04
C ALA A 134 7.35 -2.34 14.81
N ALA A 135 6.91 -2.84 13.66
CA ALA A 135 6.75 -2.05 12.45
C ALA A 135 5.77 -0.88 12.65
N VAL A 136 4.63 -1.15 13.31
CA VAL A 136 3.64 -0.12 13.65
C VAL A 136 4.25 0.93 14.57
N ARG A 137 4.93 0.52 15.64
CA ARG A 137 5.54 1.46 16.58
C ARG A 137 6.60 2.34 15.94
N ILE A 138 7.46 1.76 15.09
CA ILE A 138 8.48 2.54 14.34
C ILE A 138 7.80 3.51 13.37
N ARG A 139 6.77 3.07 12.64
CA ARG A 139 5.98 3.93 11.76
C ARG A 139 5.38 5.11 12.53
N ASP A 140 4.85 4.91 13.75
CA ASP A 140 4.23 5.97 14.54
C ASP A 140 5.26 7.03 14.97
N VAL A 141 6.47 6.60 15.37
CA VAL A 141 7.58 7.52 15.67
C VAL A 141 8.00 8.32 14.43
N LEU A 142 8.08 7.68 13.27
CA LEU A 142 8.38 8.37 12.00
C LEU A 142 7.27 9.36 11.63
N ALA A 143 6.00 9.02 11.90
CA ALA A 143 4.85 9.87 11.60
C ALA A 143 4.84 11.18 12.39
N GLU A 144 5.42 11.20 13.60
CA GLU A 144 5.58 12.42 14.42
C GLU A 144 6.53 13.43 13.77
N ARG A 145 7.61 12.96 13.15
CA ARG A 145 8.58 13.82 12.47
C ARG A 145 8.10 14.20 11.06
N PHE A 146 7.66 13.21 10.28
CA PHE A 146 7.24 13.39 8.90
C PHE A 146 5.74 13.71 8.81
N ASP A 147 5.38 14.85 9.38
CA ASP A 147 4.00 15.34 9.54
C ASP A 147 3.44 16.04 8.29
N ALA A 148 2.39 16.86 8.46
CA ALA A 148 1.74 17.55 7.36
C ALA A 148 2.68 18.49 6.59
N ARG A 149 3.69 19.10 7.25
CA ARG A 149 4.67 19.99 6.60
C ARG A 149 5.39 19.30 5.45
N TYR A 150 5.74 18.01 5.62
CA TYR A 150 6.36 17.22 4.55
C TYR A 150 5.39 16.93 3.41
N GLY A 151 4.11 16.69 3.72
CA GLY A 151 3.08 16.49 2.71
C GLY A 151 2.87 17.72 1.83
N ASP A 152 2.78 18.88 2.45
CA ASP A 152 2.57 20.17 1.78
C ASP A 152 3.79 20.55 0.94
N ALA A 153 4.98 20.51 1.52
CA ALA A 153 6.24 20.81 0.84
C ALA A 153 6.50 19.92 -0.38
N LEU A 154 6.25 18.62 -0.25
CA LEU A 154 6.37 17.69 -1.38
C LEU A 154 5.29 17.90 -2.44
N SER A 155 4.10 18.35 -2.05
CA SER A 155 3.05 18.72 -3.01
C SER A 155 3.49 19.91 -3.87
N ASP A 156 4.06 20.95 -3.25
CA ASP A 156 4.61 22.12 -3.94
C ASP A 156 5.74 21.71 -4.90
N LEU A 157 6.66 20.87 -4.43
CA LEU A 157 7.77 20.37 -5.24
C LEU A 157 7.30 19.51 -6.43
N CYS A 158 6.31 18.66 -6.21
CA CYS A 158 5.69 17.87 -7.28
C CYS A 158 4.97 18.77 -8.30
N ALA A 159 4.30 19.83 -7.84
CA ALA A 159 3.64 20.79 -8.72
C ALA A 159 4.66 21.57 -9.56
N LEU A 160 5.77 22.03 -8.97
CA LEU A 160 6.87 22.67 -9.68
C LEU A 160 7.43 21.74 -10.76
N ARG A 161 7.77 20.50 -10.39
CA ARG A 161 8.29 19.50 -11.34
C ARG A 161 7.33 19.27 -12.52
N LYS A 162 6.03 19.13 -12.23
CA LYS A 162 5.01 18.93 -13.27
C LYS A 162 4.93 20.13 -14.24
N ARG A 163 4.98 21.37 -13.72
CA ARG A 163 4.99 22.60 -14.56
C ARG A 163 6.19 22.62 -15.48
N MET A 164 7.39 22.33 -14.97
CA MET A 164 8.62 22.33 -15.76
C MET A 164 8.61 21.26 -16.86
N ILE A 165 8.12 20.06 -16.54
CA ILE A 165 7.98 18.99 -17.54
C ILE A 165 7.00 19.42 -18.64
N ALA A 166 5.86 20.00 -18.27
CA ALA A 166 4.85 20.48 -19.22
C ALA A 166 5.38 21.62 -20.11
N ALA A 167 6.31 22.45 -19.59
CA ALA A 167 6.99 23.49 -20.34
C ALA A 167 8.17 22.98 -21.21
N GLY A 168 8.45 21.66 -21.20
CA GLY A 168 9.59 21.09 -21.92
C GLY A 168 10.95 21.28 -21.24
N GLU A 169 10.97 21.81 -20.02
CA GLU A 169 12.19 22.16 -19.27
C GLU A 169 12.75 20.99 -18.41
N VAL A 170 12.63 19.75 -18.89
CA VAL A 170 13.08 18.55 -18.15
C VAL A 170 14.58 18.61 -17.85
N HIS A 171 15.39 19.12 -18.79
CA HIS A 171 16.84 19.25 -18.60
C HIS A 171 17.16 20.22 -17.46
N ARG A 172 16.52 21.40 -17.47
CA ARG A 172 16.67 22.41 -16.42
C ARG A 172 16.25 21.89 -15.05
N TRP A 173 15.15 21.12 -14.98
CA TRP A 173 14.76 20.44 -13.74
C TRP A 173 15.87 19.52 -13.22
N ARG A 174 16.45 18.68 -14.07
CA ARG A 174 17.52 17.75 -13.68
C ARG A 174 18.77 18.45 -13.20
N GLU A 175 19.13 19.57 -13.82
CA GLU A 175 20.31 20.35 -13.49
C GLU A 175 20.14 21.12 -12.17
N LYS A 176 18.97 21.73 -11.98
CA LYS A 176 18.74 22.70 -10.89
C LYS A 176 18.05 22.12 -9.66
N SER A 177 17.27 21.03 -9.76
CA SER A 177 16.57 20.48 -8.61
C SER A 177 17.47 20.06 -7.42
N PRO A 178 18.75 19.66 -7.60
CA PRO A 178 19.66 19.45 -6.48
C PRO A 178 19.90 20.69 -5.59
N GLU A 179 19.67 21.91 -6.10
CA GLU A 179 19.77 23.15 -5.31
C GLU A 179 18.60 23.28 -4.31
N LEU A 180 17.44 22.67 -4.61
CA LEU A 180 16.29 22.61 -3.71
C LEU A 180 16.33 21.38 -2.81
N ILE A 181 16.92 20.28 -3.30
CA ILE A 181 16.95 18.97 -2.64
C ILE A 181 18.40 18.70 -2.18
N ASP A 182 18.91 19.60 -1.37
CA ASP A 182 20.26 19.57 -0.79
C ASP A 182 20.29 18.83 0.57
N ALA A 183 21.43 18.87 1.25
CA ALA A 183 21.60 18.27 2.57
C ALA A 183 20.69 18.90 3.64
N GLU A 184 20.24 20.14 3.44
CA GLU A 184 19.37 20.89 4.36
C GLU A 184 17.88 20.76 4.00
N PHE A 185 17.55 19.96 3.01
CA PHE A 185 16.17 19.82 2.51
C PHE A 185 15.14 19.53 3.59
N CYS A 186 15.41 18.54 4.45
CA CYS A 186 14.51 18.20 5.55
C CYS A 186 14.40 19.34 6.57
N ASP A 187 15.50 19.98 6.90
CA ASP A 187 15.53 21.13 7.80
C ASP A 187 14.75 22.33 7.24
N ALA A 188 14.85 22.57 5.94
CA ALA A 188 14.09 23.61 5.26
C ALA A 188 12.58 23.36 5.31
N ILE A 189 12.16 22.10 5.19
CA ILE A 189 10.74 21.71 5.38
C ILE A 189 10.32 21.94 6.83
N GLU A 190 11.08 21.45 7.79
CA GLU A 190 10.76 21.56 9.22
C GLU A 190 10.69 23.01 9.71
N ARG A 191 11.45 23.92 9.10
CA ARG A 191 11.41 25.37 9.35
C ARG A 191 10.39 26.14 8.49
N GLY A 192 9.66 25.46 7.58
CA GLY A 192 8.68 26.08 6.69
C GLY A 192 9.30 26.98 5.59
N GLN A 193 10.57 26.75 5.25
CA GLN A 193 11.32 27.59 4.30
C GLN A 193 11.27 27.07 2.86
N LEU A 194 10.91 25.79 2.65
CA LEU A 194 10.99 25.19 1.31
C LEU A 194 10.02 25.84 0.32
N SER A 195 8.79 26.19 0.72
CA SER A 195 7.81 26.81 -0.18
C SER A 195 8.30 28.18 -0.68
N ALA A 196 9.00 28.96 0.17
CA ALA A 196 9.63 30.22 -0.26
C ALA A 196 10.76 29.96 -1.27
N ARG A 197 11.63 28.99 -1.01
CA ARG A 197 12.70 28.57 -1.95
C ARG A 197 12.13 28.12 -3.29
N ILE A 198 11.00 27.41 -3.30
CA ILE A 198 10.30 26.98 -4.53
C ILE A 198 9.70 28.18 -5.26
N ALA A 199 9.15 29.17 -4.56
CA ALA A 199 8.54 30.36 -5.17
C ALA A 199 9.59 31.28 -5.83
N GLU A 200 10.78 31.34 -5.27
CA GLU A 200 11.93 32.11 -5.79
C GLU A 200 12.70 31.37 -6.88
N TRP A 201 12.38 30.11 -7.09
CA TRP A 201 13.12 29.27 -8.03
C TRP A 201 12.77 29.64 -9.48
N PRO A 202 13.80 29.97 -10.31
CA PRO A 202 13.64 30.59 -11.62
C PRO A 202 13.00 29.67 -12.67
#